data_ac6bcecf3a4aa13aaa65aaafd48652d6
#
_entry.id   ac6bcecf3a4aa13aaa65aaafd48652d6
#
_cell.length_a   1.000
_cell.length_b   1.000
_cell.length_c   1.000
_cell.angle_alpha   90.00
_cell.angle_beta   90.00
_cell.angle_gamma   90.00
#
_symmetry.space_group_name_H-M   'P 1'
#
loop_
_entity.id
_entity.type
_entity.pdbx_description
1 polymer ?
#
loop_
_entity_poly.entity_id
_entity_poly.type
_entity_poly.pdbx_seq_one_letter_code
_entity_poly.pdbx_strand_id
1 'polypeptide(L)'
;MKPTIKFDRTLVAVLVDEVVHVMLELAAPPAASVARAPLDVVVVLDRSGSMSGSPLEAVTSATAQLLRLAGPDDRMAVVAFDDEVQLVLPLTHHEPDGAGAAVRAIRCGGSTNLSGGWLKGLELLTGSPRDGALRRIIVLTDGHANAGITGPDQLVPLIKSGYGQGITTSLVGFGEGYDEQLLAALADGGMGNDYFCAGPDQAAQVFTDEFGALASVVAQNVSVEITPSDAVAATGVLNEFPITDVPNGLQVAMGDAYGGERRKLIAKFHLRPAFVDGPIDVATLTIRWASTTGDVALHTVTVPVVVMAGTGVDPAASPEVTEEVLRLEVAKTRREARDAADRGDLKSASQLLSAGADLLTRANASPSEIGELRQDAAQLEEGMWSPAAAKRQYSRSRSTHKGRRTDYAADIEPGEPTS
;
A
#
# COMPACT_ATOMS: atom_id res chain seq x y z
N MET A 1 -10.70 10.55 -12.46
CA MET A 1 -9.24 10.65 -12.28
C MET A 1 -8.58 11.33 -13.46
N LYS A 2 -7.49 12.10 -13.25
CA LYS A 2 -6.76 12.80 -14.30
C LYS A 2 -5.36 12.19 -14.47
N PRO A 3 -5.06 11.51 -15.59
CA PRO A 3 -3.72 11.02 -15.89
C PRO A 3 -2.83 12.15 -16.42
N THR A 4 -1.56 12.12 -16.03
CA THR A 4 -0.50 12.96 -16.59
C THR A 4 0.74 12.09 -16.77
N ILE A 5 1.44 12.20 -17.91
CA ILE A 5 2.69 11.50 -18.15
C ILE A 5 3.86 12.48 -18.22
N LYS A 6 5.00 12.07 -17.66
CA LYS A 6 6.28 12.77 -17.72
C LYS A 6 7.38 11.76 -18.04
N PHE A 7 8.48 12.24 -18.58
CA PHE A 7 9.59 11.41 -19.04
C PHE A 7 10.89 11.85 -18.36
N ASP A 8 11.79 10.91 -18.08
CA ASP A 8 13.17 11.24 -17.73
C ASP A 8 13.92 11.78 -18.95
N ARG A 9 13.52 11.33 -20.15
CA ARG A 9 13.98 11.84 -21.44
C ARG A 9 12.89 11.69 -22.50
N THR A 10 12.79 12.67 -23.38
CA THR A 10 11.87 12.63 -24.54
C THR A 10 12.62 12.51 -25.87
N LEU A 11 13.96 12.68 -25.84
CA LEU A 11 14.84 12.54 -26.99
C LEU A 11 15.78 11.35 -26.74
N VAL A 12 15.80 10.39 -27.65
CA VAL A 12 16.65 9.20 -27.63
C VAL A 12 17.59 9.20 -28.82
N ALA A 13 18.82 8.66 -28.61
CA ALA A 13 19.80 8.61 -29.68
C ALA A 13 19.44 7.57 -30.74
N VAL A 14 19.77 7.85 -32.00
CA VAL A 14 19.65 6.87 -33.08
C VAL A 14 20.79 5.85 -33.03
N LEU A 15 20.50 4.61 -33.44
CA LEU A 15 21.46 3.50 -33.53
C LEU A 15 22.01 3.02 -32.17
N VAL A 16 21.37 3.39 -31.06
CA VAL A 16 21.78 3.00 -29.72
C VAL A 16 20.57 2.43 -28.97
N ASP A 17 20.82 1.40 -28.16
CA ASP A 17 19.84 0.94 -27.18
C ASP A 17 19.69 1.98 -26.08
N GLU A 18 18.48 2.39 -25.81
CA GLU A 18 18.18 3.42 -24.81
C GLU A 18 17.17 2.91 -23.76
N VAL A 19 17.28 3.45 -22.58
CA VAL A 19 16.30 3.22 -21.51
C VAL A 19 15.54 4.51 -21.26
N VAL A 20 14.21 4.43 -21.30
CA VAL A 20 13.32 5.55 -21.01
C VAL A 20 12.46 5.20 -19.79
N HIS A 21 12.40 6.11 -18.82
CA HIS A 21 11.47 6.02 -17.72
C HIS A 21 10.29 6.98 -17.94
N VAL A 22 9.10 6.42 -17.80
CA VAL A 22 7.84 7.15 -17.96
C VAL A 22 7.11 7.13 -16.63
N MET A 23 6.87 8.31 -16.07
CA MET A 23 6.05 8.50 -14.89
C MET A 23 4.62 8.79 -15.30
N LEU A 24 3.70 7.88 -14.97
CA LEU A 24 2.28 8.14 -14.97
C LEU A 24 1.87 8.65 -13.58
N GLU A 25 1.39 9.88 -13.49
CA GLU A 25 0.75 10.41 -12.30
C GLU A 25 -0.77 10.38 -12.49
N LEU A 26 -1.47 9.75 -11.54
CA LEU A 26 -2.92 9.70 -11.48
C LEU A 26 -3.39 10.60 -10.33
N ALA A 27 -3.98 11.75 -10.65
CA ALA A 27 -4.58 12.64 -9.67
C ALA A 27 -6.06 12.27 -9.48
N ALA A 28 -6.43 11.86 -8.27
CA ALA A 28 -7.80 11.62 -7.87
C ALA A 28 -8.51 12.98 -7.61
N PRO A 29 -9.80 13.11 -7.93
CA PRO A 29 -10.56 14.29 -7.56
C PRO A 29 -10.60 14.42 -6.02
N PRO A 30 -10.75 15.64 -5.45
CA PRO A 30 -10.99 15.78 -4.03
C PRO A 30 -12.24 15.00 -3.65
N ALA A 31 -12.26 14.44 -2.42
CA ALA A 31 -13.47 13.84 -1.87
C ALA A 31 -14.53 14.96 -1.84
N ALA A 32 -15.54 14.84 -2.70
CA ALA A 32 -16.59 15.83 -2.77
C ALA A 32 -17.41 15.78 -1.48
N SER A 33 -18.02 16.92 -1.09
CA SER A 33 -19.04 16.99 -0.03
C SER A 33 -20.36 16.25 -0.41
N VAL A 34 -20.34 15.48 -1.50
CA VAL A 34 -21.45 14.65 -2.00
C VAL A 34 -21.46 13.34 -1.22
N ALA A 35 -22.64 12.78 -1.00
CA ALA A 35 -22.85 11.51 -0.31
C ALA A 35 -21.86 10.45 -0.80
N ARG A 36 -21.01 10.00 0.10
CA ARG A 36 -20.08 8.90 -0.16
C ARG A 36 -20.82 7.57 -0.29
N ALA A 37 -20.20 6.61 -0.93
CA ALA A 37 -20.71 5.25 -0.92
C ALA A 37 -20.83 4.71 0.52
N PRO A 38 -21.89 3.96 0.82
CA PRO A 38 -22.04 3.30 2.13
C PRO A 38 -20.93 2.26 2.32
N LEU A 39 -20.52 2.05 3.58
CA LEU A 39 -19.48 1.12 3.94
C LEU A 39 -20.07 -0.14 4.57
N ASP A 40 -19.57 -1.29 4.17
CA ASP A 40 -19.77 -2.57 4.84
C ASP A 40 -18.40 -3.05 5.33
N VAL A 41 -18.13 -2.91 6.62
CA VAL A 41 -16.82 -3.17 7.21
C VAL A 41 -16.90 -4.31 8.22
N VAL A 42 -16.03 -5.30 8.09
CA VAL A 42 -15.81 -6.32 9.11
C VAL A 42 -14.44 -6.11 9.74
N VAL A 43 -14.44 -5.85 11.03
CA VAL A 43 -13.23 -5.78 11.85
C VAL A 43 -12.98 -7.16 12.43
N VAL A 44 -11.80 -7.73 12.14
CA VAL A 44 -11.37 -9.07 12.56
C VAL A 44 -10.24 -8.89 13.56
N LEU A 45 -10.52 -9.15 14.83
CA LEU A 45 -9.64 -8.88 15.97
C LEU A 45 -8.97 -10.16 16.46
N ASP A 46 -7.67 -10.15 16.46
CA ASP A 46 -6.86 -11.13 17.18
C ASP A 46 -7.06 -10.94 18.69
N ARG A 47 -7.44 -12.00 19.38
CA ARG A 47 -7.50 -12.07 20.83
C ARG A 47 -6.62 -13.19 21.39
N SER A 48 -5.62 -13.65 20.64
CA SER A 48 -4.67 -14.67 21.06
C SER A 48 -3.91 -14.27 22.33
N GLY A 49 -3.21 -15.22 22.93
CA GLY A 49 -2.53 -15.01 24.21
C GLY A 49 -1.52 -13.86 24.22
N SER A 50 -0.85 -13.58 23.10
CA SER A 50 0.10 -12.47 22.93
C SER A 50 -0.57 -11.10 23.05
N MET A 51 -1.83 -10.98 22.65
CA MET A 51 -2.63 -9.75 22.77
C MET A 51 -3.01 -9.39 24.21
N SER A 52 -2.61 -10.17 25.23
CA SER A 52 -3.01 -9.96 26.62
C SER A 52 -2.57 -8.60 27.18
N GLY A 53 -3.46 -7.92 27.90
CA GLY A 53 -3.21 -6.62 28.53
C GLY A 53 -3.41 -5.44 27.60
N SER A 54 -2.45 -4.50 27.61
CA SER A 54 -2.55 -3.23 26.86
C SER A 54 -2.78 -3.37 25.34
N PRO A 55 -2.24 -4.38 24.62
CA PRO A 55 -2.56 -4.56 23.21
C PRO A 55 -4.06 -4.77 22.95
N LEU A 56 -4.70 -5.72 23.64
CA LEU A 56 -6.13 -5.98 23.47
C LEU A 56 -7.00 -4.80 23.90
N GLU A 57 -6.64 -4.12 24.98
CA GLU A 57 -7.34 -2.91 25.44
C GLU A 57 -7.29 -1.79 24.38
N ALA A 58 -6.12 -1.60 23.75
CA ALA A 58 -5.94 -0.59 22.72
C ALA A 58 -6.78 -0.89 21.47
N VAL A 59 -6.71 -2.14 20.93
CA VAL A 59 -7.47 -2.52 19.73
C VAL A 59 -8.97 -2.53 19.97
N THR A 60 -9.44 -2.97 21.13
CA THR A 60 -10.87 -2.94 21.47
C THR A 60 -11.38 -1.51 21.66
N SER A 61 -10.56 -0.62 22.26
CA SER A 61 -10.88 0.81 22.39
C SER A 61 -10.90 1.50 21.04
N ALA A 62 -9.94 1.25 20.17
CA ALA A 62 -9.86 1.80 18.82
C ALA A 62 -11.04 1.29 17.96
N THR A 63 -11.42 0.02 18.07
CA THR A 63 -12.60 -0.54 17.39
C THR A 63 -13.89 0.11 17.90
N ALA A 64 -14.01 0.35 19.19
CA ALA A 64 -15.15 1.07 19.75
C ALA A 64 -15.23 2.53 19.26
N GLN A 65 -14.09 3.18 19.03
CA GLN A 65 -14.05 4.50 18.38
C GLN A 65 -14.47 4.41 16.90
N LEU A 66 -14.01 3.40 16.17
CA LEU A 66 -14.37 3.17 14.77
C LEU A 66 -15.90 3.05 14.62
N LEU A 67 -16.57 2.32 15.51
CA LEU A 67 -18.03 2.21 15.53
C LEU A 67 -18.76 3.57 15.68
N ARG A 68 -18.11 4.55 16.31
CA ARG A 68 -18.65 5.92 16.45
C ARG A 68 -18.46 6.78 15.20
N LEU A 69 -17.51 6.43 14.33
CA LEU A 69 -17.25 7.12 13.07
C LEU A 69 -18.18 6.62 11.95
N ALA A 70 -18.85 5.49 12.15
CA ALA A 70 -19.78 4.93 11.19
C ALA A 70 -20.97 5.87 10.97
N GLY A 71 -21.28 6.14 9.70
CA GLY A 71 -22.47 6.92 9.32
C GLY A 71 -23.75 6.07 9.42
N PRO A 72 -24.92 6.71 9.25
CA PRO A 72 -26.22 6.02 9.37
C PRO A 72 -26.41 4.93 8.32
N ASP A 73 -25.76 5.05 7.17
CA ASP A 73 -25.83 4.09 6.06
C ASP A 73 -24.74 3.02 6.13
N ASP A 74 -23.84 3.08 7.10
CA ASP A 74 -22.75 2.11 7.22
C ASP A 74 -23.19 0.88 8.03
N ARG A 75 -22.68 -0.29 7.65
CA ARG A 75 -22.82 -1.51 8.42
C ARG A 75 -21.46 -1.98 8.89
N MET A 76 -21.36 -2.36 10.13
CA MET A 76 -20.13 -2.88 10.70
C MET A 76 -20.39 -4.21 11.39
N ALA A 77 -19.41 -5.12 11.30
CA ALA A 77 -19.36 -6.34 12.10
C ALA A 77 -18.04 -6.40 12.85
N VAL A 78 -18.04 -7.12 13.97
CA VAL A 78 -16.81 -7.41 14.71
C VAL A 78 -16.73 -8.91 14.94
N VAL A 79 -15.62 -9.49 14.49
CA VAL A 79 -15.24 -10.89 14.67
C VAL A 79 -14.01 -10.90 15.57
N ALA A 80 -14.01 -11.68 16.63
CA ALA A 80 -12.83 -11.93 17.44
C ALA A 80 -12.33 -13.37 17.17
N PHE A 81 -11.03 -13.57 17.08
CA PHE A 81 -10.46 -14.89 16.85
C PHE A 81 -9.23 -15.16 17.73
N ASP A 82 -9.12 -16.41 18.12
CA ASP A 82 -7.95 -17.10 18.66
C ASP A 82 -7.87 -18.48 17.98
N ASP A 83 -7.88 -19.60 18.68
CA ASP A 83 -8.16 -20.94 18.14
C ASP A 83 -9.66 -21.11 17.77
N GLU A 84 -10.54 -20.31 18.36
CA GLU A 84 -11.95 -20.21 18.04
C GLU A 84 -12.27 -18.90 17.33
N VAL A 85 -13.36 -18.88 16.55
CA VAL A 85 -13.85 -17.68 15.86
C VAL A 85 -15.22 -17.30 16.41
N GLN A 86 -15.30 -16.11 16.98
CA GLN A 86 -16.51 -15.58 17.60
C GLN A 86 -17.05 -14.36 16.85
N LEU A 87 -18.31 -14.41 16.45
CA LEU A 87 -19.05 -13.22 16.00
C LEU A 87 -19.44 -12.40 17.23
N VAL A 88 -18.79 -11.24 17.43
CA VAL A 88 -19.09 -10.32 18.58
C VAL A 88 -20.23 -9.39 18.21
N LEU A 89 -20.18 -8.80 17.01
CA LEU A 89 -21.24 -7.91 16.49
C LEU A 89 -21.61 -8.35 15.07
N PRO A 90 -22.90 -8.56 14.75
CA PRO A 90 -23.35 -8.89 13.40
C PRO A 90 -23.17 -7.70 12.43
N LEU A 91 -23.18 -8.00 11.10
CA LEU A 91 -23.05 -6.96 10.07
C LEU A 91 -24.35 -6.14 9.94
N THR A 92 -24.43 -5.05 10.67
CA THR A 92 -25.57 -4.12 10.69
C THR A 92 -25.12 -2.72 11.12
N HIS A 93 -26.03 -1.76 11.09
CA HIS A 93 -25.83 -0.51 11.80
C HIS A 93 -25.92 -0.73 13.32
N HIS A 94 -25.05 -0.11 14.08
CA HIS A 94 -24.99 -0.26 15.55
C HIS A 94 -25.13 1.06 16.26
N GLU A 95 -25.82 1.04 17.41
CA GLU A 95 -25.73 2.10 18.40
C GLU A 95 -24.35 2.04 19.09
N PRO A 96 -23.53 3.10 18.98
CA PRO A 96 -22.10 3.05 19.31
C PRO A 96 -21.80 2.62 20.76
N ASP A 97 -22.60 3.06 21.72
CA ASP A 97 -22.30 2.81 23.14
C ASP A 97 -22.51 1.34 23.53
N GLY A 98 -23.61 0.73 23.08
CA GLY A 98 -23.89 -0.69 23.32
C GLY A 98 -22.89 -1.59 22.58
N ALA A 99 -22.61 -1.29 21.32
CA ALA A 99 -21.62 -2.01 20.51
C ALA A 99 -20.21 -1.87 21.10
N GLY A 100 -19.81 -0.67 21.50
CA GLY A 100 -18.52 -0.43 22.15
C GLY A 100 -18.34 -1.21 23.45
N ALA A 101 -19.39 -1.38 24.23
CA ALA A 101 -19.35 -2.20 25.45
C ALA A 101 -19.12 -3.68 25.13
N ALA A 102 -19.80 -4.23 24.10
CA ALA A 102 -19.62 -5.62 23.64
C ALA A 102 -18.19 -5.86 23.17
N VAL A 103 -17.60 -4.92 22.42
CA VAL A 103 -16.20 -5.02 21.94
C VAL A 103 -15.21 -5.02 23.12
N ARG A 104 -15.37 -4.12 24.09
CA ARG A 104 -14.51 -4.08 25.29
C ARG A 104 -14.67 -5.29 26.21
N ALA A 105 -15.73 -6.08 26.03
CA ALA A 105 -15.93 -7.32 26.75
C ALA A 105 -15.12 -8.51 26.17
N ILE A 106 -14.47 -8.36 25.03
CA ILE A 106 -13.58 -9.38 24.44
C ILE A 106 -12.45 -9.70 25.44
N ARG A 107 -12.11 -10.98 25.56
CA ARG A 107 -11.03 -11.48 26.44
C ARG A 107 -10.06 -12.30 25.64
N CYS A 108 -8.79 -12.29 26.06
CA CYS A 108 -7.75 -13.13 25.47
C CYS A 108 -8.05 -14.60 25.60
N GLY A 109 -7.64 -15.38 24.61
CA GLY A 109 -7.78 -16.82 24.50
C GLY A 109 -6.49 -17.53 24.09
N GLY A 110 -6.59 -18.44 23.14
CA GLY A 110 -5.54 -19.39 22.77
C GLY A 110 -4.58 -18.96 21.68
N SER A 111 -4.55 -19.74 20.60
CA SER A 111 -3.65 -19.57 19.42
C SER A 111 -4.18 -18.55 18.42
N THR A 112 -3.46 -18.36 17.29
CA THR A 112 -3.77 -17.33 16.28
C THR A 112 -4.24 -17.96 14.99
N ASN A 113 -5.59 -18.16 14.84
CA ASN A 113 -6.24 -18.67 13.63
C ASN A 113 -6.69 -17.51 12.72
N LEU A 114 -5.71 -16.82 12.12
CA LEU A 114 -5.97 -15.67 11.22
C LEU A 114 -6.90 -16.05 10.07
N SER A 115 -6.67 -17.20 9.43
CA SER A 115 -7.50 -17.68 8.31
C SER A 115 -8.95 -17.87 8.69
N GLY A 116 -9.23 -18.42 9.87
CA GLY A 116 -10.58 -18.62 10.38
C GLY A 116 -11.30 -17.28 10.63
N GLY A 117 -10.62 -16.34 11.26
CA GLY A 117 -11.15 -14.99 11.49
C GLY A 117 -11.48 -14.28 10.17
N TRP A 118 -10.56 -14.31 9.21
CA TRP A 118 -10.76 -13.69 7.89
C TRP A 118 -11.88 -14.34 7.10
N LEU A 119 -11.96 -15.69 7.07
CA LEU A 119 -13.03 -16.43 6.40
C LEU A 119 -14.40 -16.08 6.97
N LYS A 120 -14.50 -15.88 8.28
CA LYS A 120 -15.76 -15.41 8.90
C LYS A 120 -16.14 -14.01 8.44
N GLY A 121 -15.15 -13.12 8.30
CA GLY A 121 -15.37 -11.79 7.71
C GLY A 121 -15.86 -11.86 6.27
N LEU A 122 -15.26 -12.74 5.45
CA LEU A 122 -15.68 -12.98 4.08
C LEU A 122 -17.12 -13.51 4.01
N GLU A 123 -17.45 -14.50 4.84
CA GLU A 123 -18.80 -15.08 4.95
C GLU A 123 -19.86 -14.02 5.23
N LEU A 124 -19.60 -13.12 6.18
CA LEU A 124 -20.53 -12.05 6.56
C LEU A 124 -20.80 -11.07 5.40
N LEU A 125 -19.75 -10.66 4.68
CA LEU A 125 -19.88 -9.73 3.56
C LEU A 125 -20.50 -10.35 2.33
N THR A 126 -20.21 -11.63 2.06
CA THR A 126 -20.79 -12.37 0.92
C THR A 126 -22.22 -12.84 1.19
N GLY A 127 -22.53 -13.17 2.43
CA GLY A 127 -23.87 -13.60 2.86
C GLY A 127 -24.91 -12.47 2.91
N SER A 128 -24.47 -11.19 2.91
CA SER A 128 -25.36 -10.02 2.97
C SER A 128 -24.90 -8.92 2.00
N PRO A 129 -24.84 -9.20 0.69
CA PRO A 129 -24.36 -8.25 -0.30
C PRO A 129 -25.28 -7.03 -0.36
N ARG A 130 -24.70 -5.86 -0.63
CA ARG A 130 -25.40 -4.61 -0.84
C ARG A 130 -24.77 -3.87 -2.02
N ASP A 131 -25.60 -3.55 -3.01
CA ASP A 131 -25.16 -2.85 -4.20
C ASP A 131 -24.64 -1.43 -3.85
N GLY A 132 -23.56 -1.05 -4.51
CA GLY A 132 -22.93 0.26 -4.32
C GLY A 132 -22.18 0.44 -2.98
N ALA A 133 -22.16 -0.54 -2.09
CA ALA A 133 -21.39 -0.46 -0.86
C ALA A 133 -19.91 -0.82 -1.08
N LEU A 134 -19.02 -0.07 -0.43
CA LEU A 134 -17.61 -0.42 -0.32
C LEU A 134 -17.45 -1.50 0.75
N ARG A 135 -16.97 -2.69 0.36
CA ARG A 135 -16.83 -3.84 1.25
C ARG A 135 -15.40 -4.05 1.69
N ARG A 136 -15.16 -4.06 3.01
CA ARG A 136 -13.81 -4.16 3.56
C ARG A 136 -13.72 -5.12 4.75
N ILE A 137 -12.63 -5.89 4.79
CA ILE A 137 -12.18 -6.60 5.98
C ILE A 137 -10.94 -5.87 6.51
N ILE A 138 -10.92 -5.57 7.80
CA ILE A 138 -9.75 -5.01 8.49
C ILE A 138 -9.31 -6.03 9.53
N VAL A 139 -8.14 -6.62 9.35
CA VAL A 139 -7.58 -7.62 10.27
C VAL A 139 -6.54 -6.98 11.16
N LEU A 140 -6.62 -7.23 12.46
CA LEU A 140 -5.64 -6.80 13.44
C LEU A 140 -5.03 -8.01 14.12
N THR A 141 -3.72 -8.06 14.16
CA THR A 141 -2.96 -9.15 14.80
C THR A 141 -1.60 -8.64 15.29
N ASP A 142 -1.11 -9.21 16.41
CA ASP A 142 0.24 -8.96 16.93
C ASP A 142 1.16 -10.16 16.73
N GLY A 143 0.68 -11.23 16.13
CA GLY A 143 1.35 -12.51 16.08
C GLY A 143 1.47 -13.13 14.70
N HIS A 144 2.16 -14.27 14.71
CA HIS A 144 2.23 -15.15 13.56
C HIS A 144 1.00 -16.07 13.54
N ALA A 145 0.42 -16.27 12.35
CA ALA A 145 -0.59 -17.30 12.17
C ALA A 145 -0.01 -18.67 12.55
N ASN A 146 -0.55 -19.29 13.58
CA ASN A 146 -0.07 -20.58 14.11
C ASN A 146 -1.16 -21.63 14.25
N ALA A 147 -2.38 -21.32 13.85
CA ALA A 147 -3.52 -22.24 13.76
C ALA A 147 -4.30 -22.01 12.46
N GLY A 148 -5.03 -23.00 11.99
CA GLY A 148 -5.74 -22.97 10.72
C GLY A 148 -4.78 -23.03 9.52
N ILE A 149 -5.05 -22.24 8.47
CA ILE A 149 -4.14 -22.06 7.34
C ILE A 149 -3.10 -21.04 7.74
N THR A 150 -1.82 -21.42 7.73
CA THR A 150 -0.71 -20.59 8.18
C THR A 150 0.29 -20.24 7.07
N GLY A 151 0.36 -21.05 6.01
CA GLY A 151 1.31 -20.88 4.92
C GLY A 151 0.95 -19.70 4.01
N PRO A 152 1.90 -18.81 3.68
CA PRO A 152 1.69 -17.70 2.75
C PRO A 152 1.13 -18.15 1.40
N ASP A 153 1.62 -19.28 0.87
CA ASP A 153 1.20 -19.86 -0.42
C ASP A 153 -0.29 -20.21 -0.47
N GLN A 154 -0.92 -20.40 0.68
CA GLN A 154 -2.35 -20.69 0.79
C GLN A 154 -3.16 -19.47 1.24
N LEU A 155 -2.60 -18.66 2.16
CA LEU A 155 -3.27 -17.47 2.69
C LEU A 155 -3.42 -16.37 1.63
N VAL A 156 -2.37 -16.08 0.86
CA VAL A 156 -2.40 -15.01 -0.15
C VAL A 156 -3.45 -15.29 -1.25
N PRO A 157 -3.52 -16.49 -1.87
CA PRO A 157 -4.60 -16.81 -2.81
C PRO A 157 -5.99 -16.76 -2.18
N LEU A 158 -6.12 -17.18 -0.91
CA LEU A 158 -7.39 -17.11 -0.19
C LEU A 158 -7.89 -15.67 -0.08
N ILE A 159 -7.05 -14.74 0.38
CA ILE A 159 -7.40 -13.31 0.50
C ILE A 159 -7.64 -12.69 -0.88
N LYS A 160 -6.84 -13.04 -1.89
CA LYS A 160 -7.05 -12.62 -3.28
C LYS A 160 -8.42 -13.04 -3.83
N SER A 161 -8.95 -14.20 -3.38
CA SER A 161 -10.29 -14.63 -3.79
C SER A 161 -11.39 -13.69 -3.29
N GLY A 162 -11.23 -13.09 -2.11
CA GLY A 162 -12.13 -12.06 -1.57
C GLY A 162 -12.12 -10.80 -2.44
N TYR A 163 -10.94 -10.35 -2.87
CA TYR A 163 -10.83 -9.24 -3.81
C TYR A 163 -11.56 -9.51 -5.14
N GLY A 164 -11.47 -10.73 -5.67
CA GLY A 164 -12.23 -11.15 -6.84
C GLY A 164 -13.77 -11.05 -6.66
N GLN A 165 -14.25 -10.97 -5.42
CA GLN A 165 -15.65 -10.75 -5.07
C GLN A 165 -15.94 -9.28 -4.70
N GLY A 166 -14.98 -8.37 -4.92
CA GLY A 166 -15.08 -6.93 -4.61
C GLY A 166 -14.95 -6.62 -3.12
N ILE A 167 -14.25 -7.46 -2.35
CA ILE A 167 -13.96 -7.27 -0.92
C ILE A 167 -12.47 -7.03 -0.77
N THR A 168 -12.09 -5.83 -0.33
CA THR A 168 -10.70 -5.50 -0.06
C THR A 168 -10.33 -5.87 1.38
N THR A 169 -9.04 -6.18 1.63
CA THR A 169 -8.55 -6.58 2.96
C THR A 169 -7.38 -5.72 3.36
N SER A 170 -7.52 -4.97 4.46
CA SER A 170 -6.44 -4.23 5.10
C SER A 170 -5.92 -4.97 6.34
N LEU A 171 -4.63 -4.87 6.60
CA LEU A 171 -3.98 -5.53 7.73
C LEU A 171 -3.33 -4.49 8.66
N VAL A 172 -3.49 -4.68 9.96
CA VAL A 172 -2.82 -3.88 10.99
C VAL A 172 -1.99 -4.81 11.86
N GLY A 173 -0.68 -4.72 11.72
CA GLY A 173 0.29 -5.42 12.57
C GLY A 173 0.56 -4.64 13.85
N PHE A 174 0.44 -5.28 15.00
CA PHE A 174 0.54 -4.65 16.31
C PHE A 174 1.81 -5.09 17.05
N GLY A 175 2.58 -4.13 17.60
CA GLY A 175 3.82 -4.44 18.30
C GLY A 175 4.97 -4.88 17.39
N GLU A 176 5.98 -5.54 17.98
CA GLU A 176 7.19 -5.97 17.25
C GLU A 176 7.18 -7.44 16.84
N GLY A 177 6.18 -8.21 17.29
CA GLY A 177 6.15 -9.67 17.17
C GLY A 177 5.53 -10.24 15.89
N TYR A 178 4.83 -9.46 15.09
CA TYR A 178 4.12 -9.97 13.91
C TYR A 178 5.03 -10.16 12.68
N ASP A 179 4.58 -11.01 11.74
CA ASP A 179 5.23 -11.23 10.46
C ASP A 179 4.82 -10.15 9.44
N GLU A 180 5.65 -9.12 9.30
CA GLU A 180 5.37 -8.00 8.40
C GLU A 180 5.40 -8.38 6.92
N GLN A 181 6.18 -9.40 6.53
CA GLN A 181 6.22 -9.86 5.13
C GLN A 181 4.93 -10.56 4.77
N LEU A 182 4.43 -11.42 5.68
CA LEU A 182 3.15 -12.07 5.51
C LEU A 182 2.01 -11.05 5.44
N LEU A 183 1.91 -10.14 6.42
CA LEU A 183 0.83 -9.14 6.44
C LEU A 183 0.84 -8.27 5.19
N ALA A 184 2.00 -7.84 4.74
CA ALA A 184 2.12 -7.08 3.51
C ALA A 184 1.68 -7.87 2.27
N ALA A 185 2.08 -9.14 2.16
CA ALA A 185 1.66 -10.00 1.05
C ALA A 185 0.13 -10.23 1.07
N LEU A 186 -0.47 -10.38 2.25
CA LEU A 186 -1.91 -10.50 2.42
C LEU A 186 -2.64 -9.21 2.04
N ALA A 187 -2.13 -8.03 2.46
CA ALA A 187 -2.70 -6.74 2.07
C ALA A 187 -2.62 -6.51 0.56
N ASP A 188 -1.51 -6.87 -0.08
CA ASP A 188 -1.35 -6.78 -1.53
C ASP A 188 -2.31 -7.73 -2.25
N GLY A 189 -2.44 -8.98 -1.77
CA GLY A 189 -3.43 -9.93 -2.29
C GLY A 189 -4.86 -9.43 -2.15
N GLY A 190 -5.18 -8.76 -1.05
CA GLY A 190 -6.48 -8.18 -0.74
C GLY A 190 -6.68 -6.77 -1.29
N MET A 191 -5.69 -6.19 -1.99
CA MET A 191 -5.70 -4.83 -2.54
C MET A 191 -6.03 -3.75 -1.50
N GLY A 192 -5.71 -3.99 -0.23
CA GLY A 192 -5.87 -3.07 0.88
C GLY A 192 -4.56 -2.44 1.35
N ASN A 193 -4.61 -1.87 2.54
CA ASN A 193 -3.48 -1.25 3.19
C ASN A 193 -2.85 -2.20 4.22
N ASP A 194 -1.56 -2.03 4.46
CA ASP A 194 -0.87 -2.60 5.60
C ASP A 194 -0.35 -1.47 6.49
N TYR A 195 -0.61 -1.60 7.79
CA TYR A 195 -0.21 -0.62 8.79
C TYR A 195 0.65 -1.26 9.86
N PHE A 196 1.65 -0.53 10.30
CA PHE A 196 2.42 -0.85 11.49
C PHE A 196 1.94 0.01 12.66
N CYS A 197 1.55 -0.64 13.73
CA CYS A 197 1.19 -0.01 15.00
C CYS A 197 2.22 -0.43 16.07
N ALA A 198 3.19 0.46 16.35
CA ALA A 198 4.28 0.14 17.28
C ALA A 198 3.80 -0.05 18.73
N GLY A 199 2.66 0.49 19.10
CA GLY A 199 2.12 0.39 20.44
C GLY A 199 0.68 0.87 20.60
N PRO A 200 0.12 0.72 21.81
CA PRO A 200 -1.27 1.05 22.11
C PRO A 200 -1.69 2.47 21.74
N ASP A 201 -0.78 3.43 21.92
CA ASP A 201 -1.08 4.86 21.69
C ASP A 201 -1.33 5.18 20.21
N GLN A 202 -0.80 4.37 19.29
CA GLN A 202 -0.95 4.57 17.86
C GLN A 202 -2.19 3.87 17.28
N ALA A 203 -2.77 2.90 17.98
CA ALA A 203 -3.89 2.11 17.47
C ALA A 203 -5.08 2.98 17.04
N ALA A 204 -5.47 3.94 17.88
CA ALA A 204 -6.58 4.84 17.59
C ALA A 204 -6.34 5.68 16.34
N GLN A 205 -5.11 6.17 16.13
CA GLN A 205 -4.74 6.95 14.95
C GLN A 205 -4.77 6.09 13.68
N VAL A 206 -4.15 4.91 13.70
CA VAL A 206 -4.15 3.97 12.55
C VAL A 206 -5.58 3.63 12.11
N PHE A 207 -6.49 3.38 13.06
CA PHE A 207 -7.89 3.12 12.73
C PHE A 207 -8.63 4.32 12.18
N THR A 208 -8.36 5.51 12.75
CA THR A 208 -8.95 6.76 12.25
C THR A 208 -8.48 7.04 10.84
N ASP A 209 -7.20 6.82 10.55
CA ASP A 209 -6.61 7.01 9.23
C ASP A 209 -7.18 6.01 8.21
N GLU A 210 -7.28 4.72 8.57
CA GLU A 210 -7.88 3.71 7.69
C GLU A 210 -9.35 4.01 7.41
N PHE A 211 -10.15 4.35 8.43
CA PHE A 211 -11.56 4.67 8.24
C PHE A 211 -11.74 5.99 7.46
N GLY A 212 -10.93 6.99 7.75
CA GLY A 212 -10.91 8.25 7.01
C GLY A 212 -10.56 8.03 5.53
N ALA A 213 -9.57 7.15 5.27
CA ALA A 213 -9.22 6.73 3.92
C ALA A 213 -10.42 6.04 3.23
N LEU A 214 -11.08 5.08 3.91
CA LEU A 214 -12.26 4.40 3.38
C LEU A 214 -13.39 5.36 3.04
N ALA A 215 -13.66 6.32 3.93
CA ALA A 215 -14.68 7.34 3.73
C ALA A 215 -14.35 8.31 2.57
N SER A 216 -13.09 8.35 2.14
CA SER A 216 -12.61 9.22 1.06
C SER A 216 -12.34 8.49 -0.26
N VAL A 217 -12.66 7.20 -0.41
CA VAL A 217 -12.49 6.47 -1.66
C VAL A 217 -13.34 7.09 -2.76
N VAL A 218 -12.69 7.53 -3.84
CA VAL A 218 -13.35 8.15 -5.00
C VAL A 218 -13.29 7.28 -6.26
N ALA A 219 -12.38 6.31 -6.28
CA ALA A 219 -12.27 5.34 -7.37
C ALA A 219 -11.82 3.98 -6.82
N GLN A 220 -12.43 2.92 -7.33
CA GLN A 220 -12.06 1.54 -7.00
C GLN A 220 -11.41 0.83 -8.18
N ASN A 221 -10.62 -0.19 -7.86
CA ASN A 221 -10.03 -1.09 -8.85
C ASN A 221 -9.22 -0.36 -9.92
N VAL A 222 -8.47 0.68 -9.52
CA VAL A 222 -7.60 1.40 -10.45
C VAL A 222 -6.57 0.44 -11.00
N SER A 223 -6.51 0.32 -12.31
CA SER A 223 -5.53 -0.51 -13.01
C SER A 223 -4.95 0.20 -14.22
N VAL A 224 -3.71 -0.12 -14.55
CA VAL A 224 -3.01 0.38 -15.72
C VAL A 224 -2.52 -0.80 -16.54
N GLU A 225 -3.02 -0.92 -17.76
CA GLU A 225 -2.49 -1.86 -18.75
C GLU A 225 -1.43 -1.13 -19.58
N ILE A 226 -0.24 -1.70 -19.63
CA ILE A 226 0.90 -1.20 -20.41
C ILE A 226 1.06 -2.11 -21.60
N THR A 227 0.76 -1.60 -22.78
CA THR A 227 0.92 -2.31 -24.05
C THR A 227 2.12 -1.72 -24.79
N PRO A 228 3.31 -2.36 -24.76
CA PRO A 228 4.48 -1.87 -25.48
C PRO A 228 4.32 -2.04 -26.99
N SER A 229 5.00 -1.19 -27.74
CA SER A 229 5.10 -1.30 -29.21
C SER A 229 6.25 -2.25 -29.62
N ASP A 230 6.38 -2.48 -30.91
CA ASP A 230 7.50 -3.25 -31.48
C ASP A 230 8.86 -2.57 -31.29
N ALA A 231 8.91 -1.27 -31.03
CA ALA A 231 10.13 -0.54 -30.72
C ALA A 231 10.72 -0.88 -29.34
N VAL A 232 9.97 -1.56 -28.47
CA VAL A 232 10.40 -1.93 -27.13
C VAL A 232 10.94 -3.35 -27.10
N ALA A 233 12.12 -3.53 -26.52
CA ALA A 233 12.74 -4.84 -26.31
C ALA A 233 12.30 -5.47 -24.98
N ALA A 234 12.14 -4.65 -23.95
CA ALA A 234 11.67 -5.09 -22.63
C ALA A 234 10.95 -3.97 -21.89
N THR A 235 9.95 -4.36 -21.12
CA THR A 235 9.14 -3.47 -20.28
C THR A 235 9.22 -3.90 -18.82
N GLY A 236 9.34 -2.94 -17.91
CA GLY A 236 9.30 -3.16 -16.47
C GLY A 236 8.55 -2.06 -15.75
N VAL A 237 8.22 -2.30 -14.50
CA VAL A 237 7.64 -1.34 -13.57
C VAL A 237 8.55 -1.27 -12.36
N LEU A 238 8.92 -0.07 -11.90
CA LEU A 238 9.82 0.10 -10.77
C LEU A 238 9.08 0.05 -9.43
N ASN A 239 7.79 0.38 -9.43
CA ASN A 239 6.93 0.25 -8.26
C ASN A 239 6.60 -1.22 -7.96
N GLU A 240 6.29 -1.52 -6.70
CA GLU A 240 5.89 -2.87 -6.25
C GLU A 240 4.36 -3.01 -6.20
N PHE A 241 3.69 -2.66 -7.29
CA PHE A 241 2.29 -3.01 -7.46
C PHE A 241 2.15 -4.47 -7.89
N PRO A 242 1.03 -5.14 -7.58
CA PRO A 242 0.72 -6.42 -8.19
C PRO A 242 0.65 -6.30 -9.70
N ILE A 243 1.46 -7.11 -10.39
CA ILE A 243 1.55 -7.14 -11.84
C ILE A 243 1.06 -8.50 -12.33
N THR A 244 0.32 -8.50 -13.42
CA THR A 244 -0.13 -9.69 -14.12
C THR A 244 0.25 -9.56 -15.59
N ASP A 245 0.87 -10.60 -16.15
CA ASP A 245 1.12 -10.68 -17.58
C ASP A 245 -0.21 -10.83 -18.32
N VAL A 246 -0.39 -10.01 -19.35
CA VAL A 246 -1.54 -10.07 -20.26
C VAL A 246 -1.05 -10.29 -21.71
N PRO A 247 -1.89 -10.75 -22.65
CA PRO A 247 -1.43 -11.18 -23.97
C PRO A 247 -0.57 -10.16 -24.74
N ASN A 248 -0.77 -8.86 -24.48
CA ASN A 248 -0.05 -7.81 -25.19
C ASN A 248 0.75 -6.89 -24.24
N GLY A 249 1.11 -7.32 -23.05
CA GLY A 249 1.88 -6.49 -22.13
C GLY A 249 1.68 -6.84 -20.65
N LEU A 250 1.59 -5.81 -19.81
CA LEU A 250 1.51 -5.94 -18.36
C LEU A 250 0.26 -5.22 -17.85
N GLN A 251 -0.46 -5.83 -16.92
CA GLN A 251 -1.51 -5.16 -16.15
C GLN A 251 -1.02 -4.91 -14.73
N VAL A 252 -1.02 -3.65 -14.32
CA VAL A 252 -0.63 -3.17 -12.99
C VAL A 252 -1.88 -2.85 -12.20
N ALA A 253 -2.09 -3.51 -11.07
CA ALA A 253 -3.21 -3.25 -10.18
C ALA A 253 -2.79 -2.24 -9.10
N MET A 254 -3.41 -1.05 -9.11
CA MET A 254 -3.08 0.04 -8.18
C MET A 254 -4.03 0.11 -6.98
N GLY A 255 -5.15 -0.63 -6.99
CA GLY A 255 -6.14 -0.66 -5.90
C GLY A 255 -7.07 0.55 -5.90
N ASP A 256 -7.59 0.91 -4.72
CA ASP A 256 -8.52 2.03 -4.57
C ASP A 256 -7.77 3.36 -4.49
N ALA A 257 -8.34 4.43 -5.04
CA ALA A 257 -7.81 5.79 -4.97
C ALA A 257 -8.68 6.66 -4.05
N TYR A 258 -7.99 7.45 -3.23
CA TYR A 258 -8.61 8.32 -2.23
C TYR A 258 -8.72 9.76 -2.71
N GLY A 259 -9.66 10.51 -2.16
CA GLY A 259 -9.91 11.91 -2.56
C GLY A 259 -8.66 12.78 -2.43
N GLY A 260 -8.29 13.46 -3.53
CA GLY A 260 -7.11 14.32 -3.59
C GLY A 260 -5.77 13.56 -3.69
N GLU A 261 -5.77 12.23 -3.66
CA GLU A 261 -4.55 11.43 -3.76
C GLU A 261 -3.89 11.59 -5.13
N ARG A 262 -2.56 11.60 -5.12
CA ARG A 262 -1.72 11.52 -6.32
C ARG A 262 -0.88 10.26 -6.25
N ARG A 263 -1.07 9.36 -7.22
CA ARG A 263 -0.30 8.12 -7.34
C ARG A 263 0.62 8.18 -8.54
N LYS A 264 1.83 7.70 -8.33
CA LYS A 264 2.85 7.63 -9.36
C LYS A 264 3.17 6.18 -9.70
N LEU A 265 3.26 5.90 -10.99
CA LEU A 265 3.72 4.66 -11.56
C LEU A 265 4.89 4.95 -12.49
N ILE A 266 6.04 4.33 -12.24
CA ILE A 266 7.21 4.43 -13.12
C ILE A 266 7.32 3.19 -13.96
N ALA A 267 7.04 3.33 -15.24
CA ALA A 267 7.31 2.32 -16.26
C ALA A 267 8.71 2.54 -16.85
N LYS A 268 9.43 1.44 -17.05
CA LYS A 268 10.77 1.40 -17.64
C LYS A 268 10.70 0.68 -18.98
N PHE A 269 11.15 1.32 -20.03
CA PHE A 269 11.18 0.77 -21.39
C PHE A 269 12.61 0.69 -21.89
N HIS A 270 13.03 -0.49 -22.30
CA HIS A 270 14.25 -0.69 -23.07
C HIS A 270 13.92 -0.61 -24.55
N LEU A 271 14.36 0.46 -25.20
CA LEU A 271 14.09 0.71 -26.61
C LEU A 271 15.12 0.00 -27.48
N ARG A 272 14.64 -0.58 -28.60
CA ARG A 272 15.52 -1.04 -29.67
C ARG A 272 16.12 0.17 -30.39
N PRO A 273 17.30 0.05 -31.03
CA PRO A 273 17.90 1.13 -31.77
C PRO A 273 16.96 1.67 -32.85
N ALA A 274 16.73 2.97 -32.85
CA ALA A 274 16.04 3.63 -33.95
C ALA A 274 17.00 3.85 -35.12
N PHE A 275 16.57 3.60 -36.34
CA PHE A 275 17.40 3.76 -37.52
C PHE A 275 17.24 5.08 -38.25
N VAL A 276 16.20 5.84 -37.89
CA VAL A 276 15.85 7.14 -38.48
C VAL A 276 15.40 8.11 -37.41
N ASP A 277 15.60 9.40 -37.67
CA ASP A 277 15.06 10.47 -36.82
C ASP A 277 13.54 10.52 -36.95
N GLY A 278 12.87 10.85 -35.84
CA GLY A 278 11.42 11.02 -35.80
C GLY A 278 10.74 10.46 -34.59
N PRO A 279 9.41 10.48 -34.55
CA PRO A 279 8.64 9.96 -33.44
C PRO A 279 8.72 8.42 -33.37
N ILE A 280 8.87 7.93 -32.16
CA ILE A 280 8.83 6.49 -31.83
C ILE A 280 7.65 6.27 -30.87
N ASP A 281 6.69 5.47 -31.31
CA ASP A 281 5.66 4.95 -30.42
C ASP A 281 6.30 3.95 -29.48
N VAL A 282 6.27 4.22 -28.15
CA VAL A 282 6.87 3.35 -27.12
C VAL A 282 5.81 2.40 -26.58
N ALA A 283 4.69 2.93 -26.14
CA ALA A 283 3.64 2.14 -25.53
C ALA A 283 2.29 2.85 -25.56
N THR A 284 1.25 2.11 -25.25
CA THR A 284 -0.06 2.64 -24.89
C THR A 284 -0.37 2.28 -23.44
N LEU A 285 -0.73 3.29 -22.62
CA LEU A 285 -1.21 3.09 -21.25
C LEU A 285 -2.72 3.17 -21.24
N THR A 286 -3.41 2.09 -20.85
CA THR A 286 -4.86 2.07 -20.68
C THR A 286 -5.20 2.01 -19.21
N ILE A 287 -5.75 3.12 -18.68
CA ILE A 287 -6.12 3.29 -17.28
C ILE A 287 -7.59 2.97 -17.11
N ARG A 288 -7.97 2.10 -16.17
CA ARG A 288 -9.36 1.73 -15.88
C ARG A 288 -9.64 1.89 -14.40
N TRP A 289 -10.84 2.34 -14.05
CA TRP A 289 -11.33 2.43 -12.67
C TRP A 289 -12.86 2.49 -12.63
N ALA A 290 -13.45 2.15 -11.48
CA ALA A 290 -14.85 2.38 -11.18
C ALA A 290 -14.98 3.62 -10.28
N SER A 291 -15.83 4.60 -10.64
CA SER A 291 -16.14 5.72 -9.75
C SER A 291 -17.03 5.25 -8.59
N THR A 292 -16.81 5.84 -7.38
CA THR A 292 -17.61 5.54 -6.17
C THR A 292 -18.47 6.71 -5.73
N THR A 293 -18.33 7.87 -6.40
CA THR A 293 -19.08 9.11 -6.12
C THR A 293 -19.94 9.48 -7.33
N GLY A 294 -21.17 9.88 -7.09
CA GLY A 294 -22.15 10.11 -8.17
C GLY A 294 -22.66 8.79 -8.76
N ASP A 295 -22.86 8.78 -10.08
CA ASP A 295 -23.23 7.53 -10.77
C ASP A 295 -22.00 6.58 -10.80
N VAL A 296 -22.18 5.37 -10.28
CA VAL A 296 -21.15 4.33 -10.34
C VAL A 296 -20.95 3.95 -11.81
N ALA A 297 -19.78 4.29 -12.35
CA ALA A 297 -19.46 4.06 -13.74
C ALA A 297 -18.04 3.51 -13.91
N LEU A 298 -17.87 2.67 -14.93
CA LEU A 298 -16.55 2.23 -15.37
C LEU A 298 -15.96 3.29 -16.30
N HIS A 299 -14.75 3.72 -15.99
CA HIS A 299 -13.99 4.68 -16.78
C HIS A 299 -12.80 4.00 -17.45
N THR A 300 -12.51 4.40 -18.65
CA THR A 300 -11.30 3.99 -19.39
C THR A 300 -10.70 5.21 -20.06
N VAL A 301 -9.40 5.41 -19.84
CA VAL A 301 -8.61 6.47 -20.51
C VAL A 301 -7.37 5.83 -21.10
N THR A 302 -7.09 6.16 -22.34
CA THR A 302 -5.92 5.67 -23.07
C THR A 302 -4.95 6.82 -23.32
N VAL A 303 -3.68 6.62 -22.98
CA VAL A 303 -2.61 7.61 -23.11
C VAL A 303 -1.49 7.02 -23.96
N PRO A 304 -1.17 7.59 -25.15
CA PRO A 304 -0.01 7.16 -25.93
C PRO A 304 1.29 7.65 -25.27
N VAL A 305 2.33 6.83 -25.35
CA VAL A 305 3.69 7.13 -24.91
C VAL A 305 4.56 7.24 -26.16
N VAL A 306 5.03 8.44 -26.47
CA VAL A 306 5.82 8.73 -27.67
C VAL A 306 7.09 9.47 -27.27
N VAL A 307 8.24 9.07 -27.83
CA VAL A 307 9.52 9.79 -27.72
C VAL A 307 10.03 10.16 -29.11
N MET A 308 11.01 11.03 -29.19
CA MET A 308 11.65 11.43 -30.45
C MET A 308 13.02 10.76 -30.57
N ALA A 309 13.30 10.14 -31.71
CA ALA A 309 14.65 9.76 -32.06
C ALA A 309 15.35 10.93 -32.77
N GLY A 310 16.60 11.20 -32.40
CA GLY A 310 17.35 12.29 -33.00
C GLY A 310 18.59 12.67 -32.23
N THR A 311 19.16 13.80 -32.61
CA THR A 311 20.35 14.39 -31.95
C THR A 311 20.01 15.78 -31.42
N GLY A 312 20.57 16.15 -30.27
CA GLY A 312 20.38 17.48 -29.69
C GLY A 312 20.17 17.47 -28.18
N VAL A 313 19.64 18.58 -27.66
CA VAL A 313 19.29 18.74 -26.23
C VAL A 313 17.82 18.36 -26.07
N ASP A 314 17.51 17.54 -25.08
CA ASP A 314 16.15 17.17 -24.73
C ASP A 314 15.43 18.34 -24.00
N PRO A 315 14.46 19.01 -24.64
CA PRO A 315 13.82 20.20 -24.04
C PRO A 315 12.74 19.86 -23.02
N ALA A 316 12.31 18.60 -22.94
CA ALA A 316 11.13 18.18 -22.17
C ALA A 316 11.45 17.10 -21.11
N ALA A 317 12.72 16.80 -20.86
CA ALA A 317 13.14 15.93 -19.79
C ALA A 317 12.69 16.49 -18.42
N SER A 318 12.08 15.65 -17.60
CA SER A 318 11.56 16.04 -16.28
C SER A 318 12.50 15.57 -15.17
N PRO A 319 13.15 16.46 -14.43
CA PRO A 319 13.95 16.11 -13.26
C PRO A 319 13.14 15.33 -12.20
N GLU A 320 11.84 15.60 -12.08
CA GLU A 320 10.94 14.90 -11.17
C GLU A 320 10.88 13.39 -11.43
N VAL A 321 10.95 12.96 -12.69
CA VAL A 321 10.99 11.53 -13.02
C VAL A 321 12.29 10.91 -12.54
N THR A 322 13.41 11.57 -12.76
CA THR A 322 14.72 11.11 -12.26
C THR A 322 14.74 11.00 -10.74
N GLU A 323 14.19 11.99 -10.05
CA GLU A 323 14.07 11.97 -8.58
C GLU A 323 13.22 10.80 -8.11
N GLU A 324 12.08 10.54 -8.75
CA GLU A 324 11.19 9.44 -8.41
C GLU A 324 11.85 8.07 -8.66
N VAL A 325 12.57 7.92 -9.77
CA VAL A 325 13.36 6.70 -10.06
C VAL A 325 14.39 6.46 -8.96
N LEU A 326 15.15 7.50 -8.55
CA LEU A 326 16.13 7.38 -7.47
C LEU A 326 15.48 7.00 -6.14
N ARG A 327 14.31 7.55 -5.81
CA ARG A 327 13.55 7.20 -4.60
C ARG A 327 13.11 5.73 -4.60
N LEU A 328 12.66 5.21 -5.74
CA LEU A 328 12.29 3.80 -5.89
C LEU A 328 13.52 2.89 -5.79
N GLU A 329 14.67 3.31 -6.32
CA GLU A 329 15.94 2.59 -6.13
C GLU A 329 16.35 2.55 -4.65
N VAL A 330 16.20 3.66 -3.91
CA VAL A 330 16.43 3.69 -2.46
C VAL A 330 15.50 2.73 -1.72
N ALA A 331 14.22 2.71 -2.08
CA ALA A 331 13.27 1.81 -1.46
C ALA A 331 13.64 0.33 -1.69
N LYS A 332 14.11 -0.02 -2.89
CA LYS A 332 14.67 -1.35 -3.18
C LYS A 332 15.92 -1.62 -2.33
N THR A 333 16.85 -0.66 -2.26
CA THR A 333 18.09 -0.77 -1.48
C THR A 333 17.81 -0.99 0.03
N ARG A 334 16.79 -0.30 0.59
CA ARG A 334 16.35 -0.50 1.98
C ARG A 334 15.91 -1.95 2.23
N ARG A 335 15.17 -2.54 1.30
CA ARG A 335 14.74 -3.93 1.42
C ARG A 335 15.91 -4.90 1.32
N GLU A 336 16.78 -4.73 0.33
CA GLU A 336 17.97 -5.56 0.17
C GLU A 336 18.90 -5.48 1.40
N ALA A 337 19.04 -4.29 1.99
CA ALA A 337 19.80 -4.10 3.22
C ALA A 337 19.18 -4.85 4.40
N ARG A 338 17.86 -4.79 4.55
CA ARG A 338 17.15 -5.55 5.57
C ARG A 338 17.35 -7.05 5.37
N ASP A 339 17.12 -7.56 4.15
CA ASP A 339 17.30 -8.98 3.85
C ASP A 339 18.75 -9.46 4.13
N ALA A 340 19.75 -8.61 3.90
CA ALA A 340 21.13 -8.87 4.25
C ALA A 340 21.32 -8.92 5.78
N ALA A 341 20.76 -7.95 6.51
CA ALA A 341 20.83 -7.91 7.97
C ALA A 341 20.13 -9.10 8.62
N ASP A 342 18.98 -9.51 8.12
CA ASP A 342 18.22 -10.68 8.60
C ASP A 342 19.00 -12.01 8.40
N ARG A 343 19.87 -12.06 7.38
CA ARG A 343 20.83 -13.17 7.16
C ARG A 343 22.10 -13.04 7.99
N GLY A 344 22.26 -11.99 8.77
CA GLY A 344 23.45 -11.72 9.59
C GLY A 344 24.59 -11.02 8.83
N ASP A 345 24.39 -10.62 7.57
CA ASP A 345 25.38 -9.88 6.78
C ASP A 345 25.26 -8.38 7.03
N LEU A 346 25.61 -7.96 8.24
CA LEU A 346 25.50 -6.58 8.69
C LEU A 346 26.38 -5.62 7.89
N LYS A 347 27.52 -6.11 7.37
CA LYS A 347 28.43 -5.31 6.55
C LYS A 347 27.82 -4.94 5.21
N SER A 348 27.26 -5.91 4.48
CA SER A 348 26.57 -5.64 3.22
C SER A 348 25.34 -4.76 3.45
N ALA A 349 24.59 -4.98 4.54
CA ALA A 349 23.45 -4.15 4.91
C ALA A 349 23.84 -2.69 5.13
N SER A 350 24.91 -2.40 5.89
CA SER A 350 25.42 -1.04 6.10
C SER A 350 25.84 -0.38 4.78
N GLN A 351 26.55 -1.11 3.92
CA GLN A 351 26.97 -0.60 2.62
C GLN A 351 25.78 -0.23 1.72
N LEU A 352 24.73 -1.06 1.72
CA LEU A 352 23.49 -0.80 0.98
C LEU A 352 22.79 0.46 1.50
N LEU A 353 22.62 0.63 2.82
CA LEU A 353 21.99 1.84 3.38
C LEU A 353 22.82 3.09 3.10
N SER A 354 24.15 3.00 3.18
CA SER A 354 25.04 4.12 2.83
C SER A 354 24.89 4.52 1.36
N ALA A 355 24.84 3.55 0.43
CA ALA A 355 24.58 3.80 -0.98
C ALA A 355 23.18 4.41 -1.19
N GLY A 356 22.17 3.97 -0.44
CA GLY A 356 20.83 4.55 -0.44
C GLY A 356 20.83 6.02 0.01
N ALA A 357 21.61 6.38 1.02
CA ALA A 357 21.75 7.76 1.46
C ALA A 357 22.38 8.67 0.38
N ASP A 358 23.33 8.14 -0.39
CA ASP A 358 23.93 8.87 -1.51
C ASP A 358 22.93 9.05 -2.68
N LEU A 359 22.08 8.05 -2.94
CA LEU A 359 20.97 8.17 -3.91
C LEU A 359 19.96 9.23 -3.46
N LEU A 360 19.58 9.27 -2.17
CA LEU A 360 18.68 10.30 -1.62
C LEU A 360 19.30 11.70 -1.74
N THR A 361 20.60 11.83 -1.53
CA THR A 361 21.30 13.13 -1.74
C THR A 361 21.17 13.58 -3.19
N ARG A 362 21.30 12.68 -4.15
CA ARG A 362 21.11 12.99 -5.59
C ARG A 362 19.67 13.29 -5.95
N ALA A 363 18.70 12.70 -5.22
CA ALA A 363 17.27 12.94 -5.37
C ALA A 363 16.78 14.20 -4.63
N ASN A 364 17.67 15.05 -4.11
CA ASN A 364 17.34 16.25 -3.31
C ASN A 364 16.37 15.96 -2.14
N ALA A 365 16.49 14.77 -1.52
CA ALA A 365 15.68 14.39 -0.38
C ALA A 365 16.00 15.25 0.85
N SER A 366 15.11 15.23 1.85
CA SER A 366 15.30 16.02 3.07
C SER A 366 16.57 15.57 3.84
N PRO A 367 17.28 16.51 4.50
CA PRO A 367 18.41 16.14 5.35
C PRO A 367 18.08 15.13 6.44
N SER A 368 16.83 15.15 6.95
CA SER A 368 16.33 14.20 7.95
C SER A 368 16.29 12.79 7.38
N GLU A 369 15.77 12.60 6.17
CA GLU A 369 15.67 11.29 5.51
C GLU A 369 17.05 10.71 5.19
N ILE A 370 17.97 11.53 4.71
CA ILE A 370 19.37 11.17 4.45
C ILE A 370 20.08 10.81 5.77
N GLY A 371 19.88 11.63 6.80
CA GLY A 371 20.48 11.44 8.13
C GLY A 371 20.07 10.12 8.78
N GLU A 372 18.80 9.74 8.65
CA GLU A 372 18.28 8.48 9.18
C GLU A 372 18.96 7.27 8.52
N LEU A 373 19.06 7.22 7.19
CA LEU A 373 19.75 6.12 6.52
C LEU A 373 21.21 6.00 6.93
N ARG A 374 21.90 7.13 7.09
CA ARG A 374 23.30 7.15 7.56
C ARG A 374 23.42 6.67 9.02
N GLN A 375 22.47 7.04 9.87
CA GLN A 375 22.43 6.58 11.25
C GLN A 375 22.20 5.08 11.33
N ASP A 376 21.22 4.55 10.57
CA ASP A 376 20.95 3.11 10.54
C ASP A 376 22.14 2.33 9.96
N ALA A 377 22.84 2.86 8.94
CA ALA A 377 24.06 2.27 8.41
C ALA A 377 25.19 2.20 9.45
N ALA A 378 25.39 3.26 10.23
CA ALA A 378 26.37 3.29 11.32
C ALA A 378 26.04 2.30 12.43
N GLN A 379 24.78 2.17 12.83
CA GLN A 379 24.35 1.18 13.83
C GLN A 379 24.63 -0.27 13.35
N LEU A 380 24.44 -0.55 12.07
CA LEU A 380 24.79 -1.86 11.50
C LEU A 380 26.30 -2.13 11.53
N GLU A 381 27.15 -1.13 11.32
CA GLU A 381 28.62 -1.24 11.43
C GLU A 381 29.04 -1.57 12.87
N GLU A 382 28.33 -1.04 13.86
CA GLU A 382 28.55 -1.32 15.27
C GLU A 382 27.93 -2.66 15.72
N GLY A 383 27.34 -3.43 14.79
CA GLY A 383 26.70 -4.71 15.09
C GLY A 383 25.33 -4.57 15.75
N MET A 384 24.76 -3.38 15.75
CA MET A 384 23.45 -3.08 16.35
C MET A 384 22.38 -3.01 15.26
N TRP A 385 21.50 -4.01 15.26
CA TRP A 385 20.32 -4.01 14.38
C TRP A 385 19.08 -4.33 15.20
N SER A 386 18.20 -3.36 15.38
CA SER A 386 16.99 -3.57 16.17
C SER A 386 15.81 -3.97 15.30
N PRO A 387 14.89 -4.83 15.79
CA PRO A 387 13.64 -5.14 15.08
C PRO A 387 12.82 -3.89 14.71
N ALA A 388 12.84 -2.86 15.56
CA ALA A 388 12.17 -1.61 15.30
C ALA A 388 12.77 -0.85 14.10
N ALA A 389 14.10 -0.84 13.94
CA ALA A 389 14.78 -0.26 12.78
C ALA A 389 14.41 -1.03 11.50
N ALA A 390 14.43 -2.36 11.54
CA ALA A 390 14.02 -3.22 10.43
C ALA A 390 12.60 -2.88 9.94
N LYS A 391 11.64 -2.77 10.87
CA LYS A 391 10.24 -2.46 10.56
C LYS A 391 10.04 -1.05 10.01
N ARG A 392 10.73 -0.05 10.54
CA ARG A 392 10.69 1.32 9.97
C ARG A 392 11.20 1.34 8.54
N GLN A 393 12.33 0.72 8.26
CA GLN A 393 12.89 0.66 6.91
C GLN A 393 11.94 -0.06 5.95
N TYR A 394 11.32 -1.13 6.40
CA TYR A 394 10.33 -1.87 5.61
C TYR A 394 9.09 -1.02 5.28
N SER A 395 8.47 -0.39 6.28
CA SER A 395 7.28 0.44 6.10
C SER A 395 7.54 1.61 5.14
N ARG A 396 8.69 2.29 5.27
CA ARG A 396 9.07 3.39 4.36
C ARG A 396 9.32 2.90 2.93
N SER A 397 10.01 1.77 2.77
CA SER A 397 10.19 1.15 1.46
C SER A 397 8.83 0.89 0.79
N ARG A 398 7.89 0.28 1.51
CA ARG A 398 6.58 -0.04 0.97
C ARG A 398 5.76 1.19 0.57
N SER A 399 5.74 2.23 1.40
CA SER A 399 5.02 3.48 1.07
C SER A 399 5.53 4.09 -0.23
N THR A 400 6.85 4.12 -0.43
CA THR A 400 7.48 4.61 -1.65
C THR A 400 7.10 3.75 -2.85
N HIS A 401 7.21 2.42 -2.73
CA HIS A 401 6.89 1.49 -3.82
C HIS A 401 5.41 1.51 -4.23
N LYS A 402 4.49 1.78 -3.30
CA LYS A 402 3.06 1.97 -3.60
C LYS A 402 2.76 3.32 -4.27
N GLY A 403 3.78 4.14 -4.56
CA GLY A 403 3.63 5.45 -5.19
C GLY A 403 2.80 6.43 -4.37
N ARG A 404 2.63 6.18 -3.07
CA ARG A 404 1.94 7.06 -2.13
C ARG A 404 2.93 8.02 -1.52
N ARG A 405 2.70 9.31 -1.67
CA ARG A 405 3.49 10.30 -0.93
C ARG A 405 3.12 10.26 0.54
N THR A 406 4.13 10.08 1.38
CA THR A 406 4.06 10.20 2.84
C THR A 406 4.24 11.65 3.31
N ASP A 407 3.86 12.64 2.50
CA ASP A 407 3.92 14.06 2.89
C ASP A 407 3.05 14.36 4.12
N TYR A 408 2.16 13.44 4.51
CA TYR A 408 1.40 13.51 5.76
C TYR A 408 2.20 13.23 7.04
N ALA A 409 3.42 12.70 6.94
CA ALA A 409 4.26 12.43 8.10
C ALA A 409 5.24 13.58 8.44
N ALA A 410 5.33 14.61 7.59
CA ALA A 410 6.25 15.72 7.76
C ALA A 410 5.67 16.89 8.58
N ASP A 411 4.37 16.93 8.82
CA ASP A 411 3.69 18.04 9.52
C ASP A 411 3.40 17.78 11.01
N ILE A 412 3.90 16.69 11.58
CA ILE A 412 3.87 16.50 13.03
C ILE A 412 5.28 16.82 13.58
N GLU A 413 5.66 18.09 13.57
CA GLU A 413 6.63 18.60 14.53
C GLU A 413 6.02 18.44 15.93
N PRO A 414 6.73 17.81 16.89
CA PRO A 414 6.28 17.85 18.26
C PRO A 414 6.31 19.30 18.72
N GLY A 415 5.12 19.86 18.98
CA GLY A 415 4.99 21.22 19.49
C GLY A 415 5.90 21.39 20.70
N GLU A 416 6.75 22.43 20.66
CA GLU A 416 7.51 22.89 21.81
C GLU A 416 6.54 23.15 22.98
N PRO A 417 6.85 22.71 24.19
CA PRO A 417 6.06 23.05 25.34
C PRO A 417 6.15 24.57 25.56
N THR A 418 5.05 25.27 25.34
CA THR A 418 4.91 26.67 25.72
C THR A 418 5.11 26.79 27.23
N SER A 419 6.13 27.52 27.61
CA SER A 419 6.47 27.95 28.97
C SER A 419 5.35 28.72 29.66
#